data_0df2dcadf6ef1846ac3cb98146a214fd
#
_entry.id   0df2dcadf6ef1846ac3cb98146a214fd
#
_cell.length_a   1.000
_cell.length_b   1.000
_cell.length_c   1.000
_cell.angle_alpha   90.00
_cell.angle_beta   90.00
_cell.angle_gamma   90.00
#
_symmetry.space_group_name_H-M   'P 1'
#
loop_
_entity.id
_entity.type
_entity.pdbx_description
1 polymer ?
#
loop_
_entity_poly.entity_id
_entity_poly.type
_entity_poly.pdbx_seq_one_letter_code
_entity_poly.pdbx_strand_id
1 'polypeptide(L)'
;MPIAEFNSSAQVDVEASNALSQDGAVIMRRALSNDRFDHLRLLSIAAFAIMDLKSRELERGQSRPDDHLRSYVETYRRLQYIGEDVVITLLSNTALANPTFSPIADALIKSVGPIFPSGPIFVPTKSVLRRQGTLETAYVVWHRDVHAVQTVELENVFNCWVPCEPVGIDRPSLQVVLGSNNVMKQHPVNYAIPDNPDDDQVLSQFGEESICTAILDPGDVLIFSDHTIHRTQPMNNDALTRTSGEFRFRCS
;
A
#
# COMPACT_ATOMS: atom_id res chain seq x y z
N MET A 1 6.86 -12.57 16.03
CA MET A 1 7.74 -11.39 16.35
C MET A 1 7.07 -10.14 15.82
N PRO A 2 7.20 -8.96 16.46
CA PRO A 2 6.67 -7.72 15.87
C PRO A 2 7.48 -7.32 14.63
N ILE A 3 6.89 -6.51 13.77
CA ILE A 3 7.61 -5.87 12.65
C ILE A 3 8.72 -4.99 13.25
N ALA A 4 9.95 -5.07 12.72
CA ALA A 4 11.05 -4.24 13.17
C ALA A 4 10.76 -2.76 12.90
N GLU A 5 11.05 -1.90 13.89
CA GLU A 5 10.75 -0.47 13.86
C GLU A 5 12.02 0.36 13.99
N PHE A 6 12.12 1.38 13.16
CA PHE A 6 13.29 2.24 13.10
C PHE A 6 12.89 3.71 13.03
N ASN A 7 13.71 4.58 13.63
CA ASN A 7 13.61 6.02 13.44
C ASN A 7 14.58 6.45 12.34
N SER A 8 14.17 7.32 11.45
CA SER A 8 15.03 7.82 10.37
C SER A 8 16.30 8.49 10.92
N SER A 9 17.44 7.80 10.80
CA SER A 9 18.78 8.34 11.11
C SER A 9 19.84 7.53 10.35
N ALA A 10 20.94 8.13 9.96
CA ALA A 10 21.95 7.51 9.09
C ALA A 10 22.60 6.22 9.64
N GLN A 11 22.51 5.96 10.95
CA GLN A 11 23.08 4.76 11.57
C GLN A 11 22.11 3.56 11.52
N VAL A 12 20.85 3.81 11.29
CA VAL A 12 19.73 2.87 11.31
C VAL A 12 19.54 2.21 9.92
N ASP A 13 20.07 2.82 8.87
CA ASP A 13 19.80 2.41 7.50
C ASP A 13 20.28 0.97 7.21
N VAL A 14 21.41 0.56 7.76
CA VAL A 14 21.96 -0.80 7.57
C VAL A 14 21.12 -1.85 8.33
N GLU A 15 20.72 -1.56 9.56
CA GLU A 15 19.90 -2.46 10.37
C GLU A 15 18.51 -2.61 9.76
N ALA A 16 17.90 -1.52 9.32
CA ALA A 16 16.61 -1.51 8.62
C ALA A 16 16.67 -2.24 7.28
N SER A 17 17.76 -2.05 6.51
CA SER A 17 18.00 -2.78 5.26
C SER A 17 18.13 -4.29 5.48
N ASN A 18 18.86 -4.70 6.52
CA ASN A 18 19.00 -6.10 6.88
C ASN A 18 17.65 -6.70 7.32
N ALA A 19 16.90 -6.01 8.17
CA ALA A 19 15.56 -6.44 8.59
C ALA A 19 14.60 -6.54 7.39
N LEU A 20 14.59 -5.55 6.50
CA LEU A 20 13.79 -5.58 5.28
C LEU A 20 14.16 -6.77 4.39
N SER A 21 15.45 -7.05 4.24
CA SER A 21 15.93 -8.20 3.46
C SER A 21 15.55 -9.53 4.10
N GLN A 22 15.64 -9.64 5.42
CA GLN A 22 15.40 -10.86 6.18
C GLN A 22 13.91 -11.13 6.37
N ASP A 23 13.17 -10.12 6.82
CA ASP A 23 11.78 -10.25 7.28
C ASP A 23 10.76 -9.84 6.20
N GLY A 24 11.22 -9.13 5.16
CA GLY A 24 10.38 -8.65 4.05
C GLY A 24 9.59 -7.39 4.35
N ALA A 25 9.58 -6.92 5.60
CA ALA A 25 8.87 -5.69 5.99
C ALA A 25 9.56 -5.00 7.18
N VAL A 26 9.50 -3.65 7.18
CA VAL A 26 9.96 -2.79 8.29
C VAL A 26 9.05 -1.57 8.43
N ILE A 27 8.98 -1.01 9.63
CA ILE A 27 8.30 0.26 9.89
C ILE A 27 9.34 1.35 10.10
N MET A 28 9.24 2.42 9.32
CA MET A 28 10.02 3.64 9.50
C MET A 28 9.14 4.67 10.20
N ARG A 29 9.49 4.97 11.44
CA ARG A 29 8.76 5.94 12.26
C ARG A 29 9.11 7.36 11.83
N ARG A 30 8.09 8.21 11.68
CA ARG A 30 8.23 9.64 11.31
C ARG A 30 9.06 9.84 10.03
N ALA A 31 8.92 8.93 9.08
CA ALA A 31 9.63 9.01 7.79
C ALA A 31 9.18 10.21 6.95
N LEU A 32 7.94 10.66 7.11
CA LEU A 32 7.46 11.91 6.54
C LEU A 32 7.36 13.00 7.61
N SER A 33 7.86 14.20 7.29
CA SER A 33 7.60 15.37 8.12
C SER A 33 6.12 15.73 8.13
N ASN A 34 5.67 16.40 9.18
CA ASN A 34 4.27 16.81 9.33
C ASN A 34 3.74 17.55 8.09
N ASP A 35 4.52 18.47 7.53
CA ASP A 35 4.13 19.23 6.33
C ASP A 35 3.91 18.30 5.12
N ARG A 36 4.75 17.29 4.93
CA ARG A 36 4.64 16.33 3.83
C ARG A 36 3.49 15.36 4.04
N PHE A 37 3.29 14.95 5.28
CA PHE A 37 2.14 14.14 5.66
C PHE A 37 0.83 14.90 5.45
N ASP A 38 0.70 16.13 5.95
CA ASP A 38 -0.48 16.98 5.74
C ASP A 38 -0.74 17.23 4.26
N HIS A 39 0.31 17.41 3.47
CA HIS A 39 0.19 17.53 2.02
C HIS A 39 -0.42 16.26 1.40
N LEU A 40 0.10 15.06 1.74
CA LEU A 40 -0.47 13.79 1.27
C LEU A 40 -1.95 13.68 1.65
N ARG A 41 -2.28 13.97 2.90
CA ARG A 41 -3.65 13.88 3.42
C ARG A 41 -4.60 14.81 2.67
N LEU A 42 -4.22 16.07 2.47
CA LEU A 42 -5.03 17.03 1.73
C LEU A 42 -5.23 16.65 0.27
N LEU A 43 -4.15 16.22 -0.42
CA LEU A 43 -4.24 15.74 -1.80
C LEU A 43 -5.13 14.50 -1.92
N SER A 44 -5.06 13.60 -0.96
CA SER A 44 -5.89 12.40 -0.92
C SER A 44 -7.38 12.74 -0.76
N ILE A 45 -7.70 13.65 0.16
CA ILE A 45 -9.07 14.16 0.33
C ILE A 45 -9.56 14.80 -0.96
N ALA A 46 -8.75 15.66 -1.59
CA ALA A 46 -9.11 16.33 -2.83
C ALA A 46 -9.33 15.34 -3.98
N ALA A 47 -8.45 14.34 -4.13
CA ALA A 47 -8.58 13.32 -5.17
C ALA A 47 -9.88 12.52 -5.04
N PHE A 48 -10.22 12.06 -3.84
CA PHE A 48 -11.47 11.33 -3.61
C PHE A 48 -12.70 12.23 -3.75
N ALA A 49 -12.65 13.50 -3.31
CA ALA A 49 -13.74 14.46 -3.50
C ALA A 49 -14.01 14.74 -4.98
N ILE A 50 -12.96 14.85 -5.81
CA ILE A 50 -13.08 14.99 -7.26
C ILE A 50 -13.74 13.76 -7.87
N MET A 51 -13.34 12.55 -7.45
CA MET A 51 -13.94 11.30 -7.95
C MET A 51 -15.40 11.18 -7.55
N ASP A 52 -15.75 11.53 -6.31
CA ASP A 52 -17.14 11.56 -5.84
C ASP A 52 -17.98 12.56 -6.65
N LEU A 53 -17.43 13.75 -6.92
CA LEU A 53 -18.10 14.77 -7.74
C LEU A 53 -18.34 14.27 -9.17
N LYS A 54 -17.29 13.72 -9.82
CA LYS A 54 -17.39 13.19 -11.18
C LYS A 54 -18.36 12.02 -11.29
N SER A 55 -18.43 11.16 -10.28
CA SER A 55 -19.41 10.09 -10.20
C SER A 55 -20.84 10.66 -10.23
N ARG A 56 -21.13 11.68 -9.40
CA ARG A 56 -22.45 12.34 -9.35
C ARG A 56 -22.81 13.07 -10.65
N GLU A 57 -21.83 13.73 -11.31
CA GLU A 57 -22.03 14.39 -12.60
C GLU A 57 -22.44 13.38 -13.69
N LEU A 58 -21.81 12.21 -13.72
CA LEU A 58 -22.18 11.13 -14.63
C LEU A 58 -23.59 10.59 -14.38
N GLU A 59 -23.96 10.41 -13.12
CA GLU A 59 -25.31 9.98 -12.74
C GLU A 59 -26.39 10.94 -13.25
N ARG A 60 -26.09 12.23 -13.25
CA ARG A 60 -27.01 13.29 -13.73
C ARG A 60 -26.93 13.50 -15.23
N GLY A 61 -26.08 12.80 -15.96
CA GLY A 61 -25.83 12.99 -17.39
C GLY A 61 -25.19 14.35 -17.73
N GLN A 62 -24.56 14.99 -16.75
CA GLN A 62 -24.06 16.38 -16.86
C GLN A 62 -22.62 16.45 -17.39
N SER A 63 -21.89 15.34 -17.47
CA SER A 63 -20.54 15.33 -18.03
C SER A 63 -20.32 14.13 -18.96
N ARG A 64 -19.51 14.37 -20.00
CA ARG A 64 -18.93 13.29 -20.83
C ARG A 64 -17.41 13.30 -20.57
N PRO A 65 -16.94 12.55 -19.57
CA PRO A 65 -15.51 12.41 -19.38
C PRO A 65 -14.88 11.76 -20.62
N ASP A 66 -13.60 12.02 -20.85
CA ASP A 66 -12.86 11.26 -21.84
C ASP A 66 -12.93 9.75 -21.51
N ASP A 67 -12.66 8.89 -22.49
CA ASP A 67 -12.89 7.44 -22.36
C ASP A 67 -12.04 6.82 -21.23
N HIS A 68 -10.87 7.39 -20.91
CA HIS A 68 -10.03 6.92 -19.82
C HIS A 68 -10.64 7.24 -18.47
N LEU A 69 -11.03 8.50 -18.24
CA LEU A 69 -11.67 8.91 -16.99
C LEU A 69 -13.01 8.20 -16.79
N ARG A 70 -13.73 7.94 -17.88
CA ARG A 70 -15.01 7.22 -17.86
C ARG A 70 -14.88 5.82 -17.28
N SER A 71 -13.90 5.04 -17.73
CA SER A 71 -13.66 3.68 -17.22
C SER A 71 -13.40 3.69 -15.70
N TYR A 72 -12.60 4.64 -15.22
CA TYR A 72 -12.33 4.77 -13.79
C TYR A 72 -13.57 5.18 -12.99
N VAL A 73 -14.33 6.15 -13.48
CA VAL A 73 -15.54 6.60 -12.80
C VAL A 73 -16.62 5.51 -12.81
N GLU A 74 -16.77 4.75 -13.88
CA GLU A 74 -17.69 3.60 -13.95
C GLU A 74 -17.27 2.50 -12.96
N THR A 75 -15.98 2.21 -12.84
CA THR A 75 -15.46 1.28 -11.83
C THR A 75 -15.71 1.81 -10.42
N TYR A 76 -15.40 3.08 -10.16
CA TYR A 76 -15.66 3.75 -8.90
C TYR A 76 -17.13 3.69 -8.50
N ARG A 77 -18.05 4.02 -9.43
CA ARG A 77 -19.50 3.93 -9.22
C ARG A 77 -19.96 2.51 -8.91
N ARG A 78 -19.47 1.54 -9.66
CA ARG A 78 -19.81 0.13 -9.43
C ARG A 78 -19.39 -0.33 -8.04
N LEU A 79 -18.25 0.15 -7.56
CA LEU A 79 -17.76 -0.13 -6.21
C LEU A 79 -18.59 0.59 -5.14
N GLN A 80 -19.01 1.83 -5.35
CA GLN A 80 -19.94 2.55 -4.45
C GLN A 80 -21.33 1.90 -4.37
N TYR A 81 -21.79 1.29 -5.46
CA TYR A 81 -23.11 0.62 -5.49
C TYR A 81 -23.16 -0.64 -4.62
N ILE A 82 -22.02 -1.21 -4.27
CA ILE A 82 -21.90 -2.40 -3.41
C ILE A 82 -21.96 -2.02 -1.92
N GLY A 83 -21.86 -0.75 -1.59
CA GLY A 83 -21.92 -0.20 -0.23
C GLY A 83 -20.92 0.93 -0.01
N GLU A 84 -21.19 1.81 0.95
CA GLU A 84 -20.33 2.97 1.28
C GLU A 84 -18.91 2.56 1.76
N ASP A 85 -18.70 1.28 2.02
CA ASP A 85 -17.52 0.74 2.70
C ASP A 85 -16.57 -0.06 1.79
N VAL A 86 -16.66 0.13 0.49
CA VAL A 86 -15.83 -0.61 -0.47
C VAL A 86 -14.40 -0.05 -0.51
N VAL A 87 -13.43 -0.93 -0.75
CA VAL A 87 -12.06 -0.52 -1.10
C VAL A 87 -12.09 0.24 -2.41
N ILE A 88 -11.81 1.54 -2.37
CA ILE A 88 -11.68 2.36 -3.55
C ILE A 88 -10.19 2.58 -3.80
N THR A 89 -9.70 1.96 -4.86
CA THR A 89 -8.33 2.13 -5.32
C THR A 89 -8.35 3.07 -6.53
N LEU A 90 -7.73 4.23 -6.37
CA LEU A 90 -7.41 5.10 -7.49
C LEU A 90 -6.05 4.66 -8.00
N LEU A 91 -6.04 4.10 -9.20
CA LEU A 91 -4.79 3.76 -9.87
C LEU A 91 -3.97 5.04 -10.10
N SER A 92 -2.68 4.89 -10.03
CA SER A 92 -1.68 5.96 -10.12
C SER A 92 -1.81 6.88 -11.31
N ASN A 93 -2.35 6.39 -12.43
CA ASN A 93 -2.58 7.21 -13.62
C ASN A 93 -3.50 8.41 -13.37
N THR A 94 -4.35 8.34 -12.34
CA THR A 94 -5.30 9.40 -12.01
C THR A 94 -4.90 10.22 -10.79
N ALA A 95 -4.14 9.65 -9.86
CA ALA A 95 -3.77 10.32 -8.61
C ALA A 95 -2.27 10.43 -8.43
N LEU A 96 -1.58 9.32 -8.12
CA LEU A 96 -0.16 9.40 -7.73
C LEU A 96 0.79 9.64 -8.90
N ALA A 97 0.36 9.43 -10.15
CA ALA A 97 1.10 9.89 -11.34
C ALA A 97 0.99 11.40 -11.56
N ASN A 98 0.06 12.09 -10.89
CA ASN A 98 -0.02 13.53 -10.95
C ASN A 98 1.24 14.15 -10.32
N PRO A 99 1.88 15.13 -10.97
CA PRO A 99 3.08 15.81 -10.44
C PRO A 99 2.92 16.39 -9.04
N THR A 100 1.70 16.68 -8.59
CA THR A 100 1.43 17.18 -7.23
C THR A 100 1.79 16.17 -6.14
N PHE A 101 1.87 14.86 -6.43
CA PHE A 101 2.33 13.83 -5.50
C PHE A 101 3.86 13.61 -5.54
N SER A 102 4.56 14.12 -6.54
CA SER A 102 6.02 13.99 -6.67
C SER A 102 6.78 14.46 -5.42
N PRO A 103 6.42 15.61 -4.78
CA PRO A 103 7.11 16.05 -3.57
C PRO A 103 7.01 15.08 -2.39
N ILE A 104 5.99 14.22 -2.37
CA ILE A 104 5.83 13.19 -1.34
C ILE A 104 6.74 12.01 -1.67
N ALA A 105 6.76 11.56 -2.93
CA ALA A 105 7.68 10.52 -3.41
C ALA A 105 9.14 10.92 -3.19
N ASP A 106 9.52 12.17 -3.49
CA ASP A 106 10.85 12.71 -3.26
C ASP A 106 11.21 12.74 -1.76
N ALA A 107 10.25 13.08 -0.91
CA ALA A 107 10.44 13.04 0.54
C ALA A 107 10.64 11.61 1.05
N LEU A 108 9.91 10.64 0.52
CA LEU A 108 10.10 9.21 0.81
C LEU A 108 11.47 8.73 0.35
N ILE A 109 11.89 9.04 -0.88
CA ILE A 109 13.23 8.70 -1.40
C ILE A 109 14.31 9.27 -0.47
N LYS A 110 14.16 10.52 -0.04
CA LYS A 110 15.13 11.14 0.86
C LYS A 110 15.18 10.49 2.23
N SER A 111 14.04 10.10 2.77
CA SER A 111 13.91 9.58 4.13
C SER A 111 14.22 8.09 4.23
N VAL A 112 13.76 7.28 3.27
CA VAL A 112 13.88 5.81 3.35
C VAL A 112 14.78 5.24 2.24
N GLY A 113 15.21 6.06 1.29
CA GLY A 113 16.06 5.65 0.18
C GLY A 113 17.34 4.90 0.58
N PRO A 114 18.04 5.30 1.66
CA PRO A 114 19.23 4.60 2.14
C PRO A 114 19.02 3.15 2.59
N ILE A 115 17.76 2.75 2.87
CA ILE A 115 17.41 1.38 3.28
C ILE A 115 17.44 0.42 2.08
N PHE A 116 17.21 0.92 0.88
CA PHE A 116 17.17 0.11 -0.32
C PHE A 116 18.57 -0.23 -0.83
N PRO A 117 18.75 -1.42 -1.44
CA PRO A 117 20.07 -1.91 -1.88
C PRO A 117 20.70 -1.03 -2.97
N SER A 118 19.92 -0.28 -3.70
CA SER A 118 20.36 0.69 -4.71
C SER A 118 19.41 1.89 -4.72
N GLY A 119 19.79 2.98 -5.38
CA GLY A 119 18.96 4.19 -5.44
C GLY A 119 17.53 3.90 -5.94
N PRO A 120 16.50 4.12 -5.11
CA PRO A 120 15.13 3.80 -5.49
C PRO A 120 14.61 4.77 -6.55
N ILE A 121 13.89 4.22 -7.54
CA ILE A 121 13.21 5.00 -8.58
C ILE A 121 11.71 4.87 -8.37
N PHE A 122 11.02 5.98 -8.20
CA PHE A 122 9.57 6.01 -8.04
C PHE A 122 8.86 5.48 -9.30
N VAL A 123 7.88 4.60 -9.12
CA VAL A 123 7.08 4.00 -10.19
C VAL A 123 5.62 4.49 -10.06
N PRO A 124 5.31 5.70 -10.52
CA PRO A 124 4.00 6.31 -10.33
C PRO A 124 2.86 5.48 -10.96
N THR A 125 3.10 4.85 -12.11
CA THR A 125 2.10 4.06 -12.83
C THR A 125 1.68 2.78 -12.12
N LYS A 126 2.38 2.37 -11.08
CA LYS A 126 2.05 1.19 -10.26
C LYS A 126 1.68 1.54 -8.83
N SER A 127 1.83 2.81 -8.45
CA SER A 127 1.47 3.32 -7.12
C SER A 127 -0.04 3.58 -7.04
N VAL A 128 -0.62 3.47 -5.87
CA VAL A 128 -2.07 3.58 -5.69
C VAL A 128 -2.43 4.47 -4.52
N LEU A 129 -3.55 5.19 -4.65
CA LEU A 129 -4.23 5.85 -3.55
C LEU A 129 -5.50 5.04 -3.24
N ARG A 130 -5.68 4.68 -1.97
CA ARG A 130 -6.75 3.77 -1.56
C ARG A 130 -7.58 4.37 -0.42
N ARG A 131 -8.90 4.29 -0.54
CA ARG A 131 -9.83 4.49 0.57
C ARG A 131 -10.46 3.14 0.90
N GLN A 132 -10.25 2.68 2.12
CA GLN A 132 -10.71 1.39 2.64
C GLN A 132 -11.91 1.61 3.53
N GLY A 133 -13.02 0.97 3.22
CA GLY A 133 -14.18 0.91 4.09
C GLY A 133 -14.10 -0.20 5.13
N THR A 134 -15.19 -0.39 5.87
CA THR A 134 -15.27 -1.32 7.01
C THR A 134 -15.92 -2.65 6.69
N LEU A 135 -16.57 -2.80 5.53
CA LEU A 135 -17.16 -4.06 5.13
C LEU A 135 -16.09 -5.15 4.93
N GLU A 136 -16.25 -6.27 5.58
CA GLU A 136 -15.34 -7.42 5.50
C GLU A 136 -15.14 -7.89 4.05
N THR A 137 -16.19 -7.85 3.22
CA THR A 137 -16.12 -8.18 1.79
C THR A 137 -15.29 -7.22 0.95
N ALA A 138 -14.92 -6.06 1.51
CA ALA A 138 -14.10 -5.05 0.86
C ALA A 138 -12.61 -5.21 1.18
N TYR A 139 -12.24 -6.12 2.06
CA TYR A 139 -10.85 -6.33 2.43
C TYR A 139 -10.07 -7.04 1.32
N VAL A 140 -8.87 -6.55 1.07
CA VAL A 140 -7.96 -7.26 0.17
C VAL A 140 -7.42 -8.48 0.92
N VAL A 141 -7.66 -9.65 0.36
CA VAL A 141 -7.22 -10.94 0.90
C VAL A 141 -5.70 -11.08 0.86
N TRP A 142 -5.16 -12.15 1.43
CA TRP A 142 -3.73 -12.45 1.31
C TRP A 142 -3.29 -12.49 -0.16
N HIS A 143 -2.22 -11.76 -0.47
CA HIS A 143 -1.65 -11.69 -1.82
C HIS A 143 -0.19 -11.22 -1.77
N ARG A 144 0.45 -11.31 -2.93
CA ARG A 144 1.73 -10.70 -3.24
C ARG A 144 1.55 -9.72 -4.40
N ASP A 145 2.37 -8.70 -4.42
CA ASP A 145 2.31 -7.69 -5.49
C ASP A 145 3.10 -8.05 -6.75
N VAL A 146 3.86 -9.14 -6.75
CA VAL A 146 4.72 -9.54 -7.87
C VAL A 146 3.98 -9.54 -9.21
N HIS A 147 2.76 -10.06 -9.27
CA HIS A 147 1.98 -10.09 -10.51
C HIS A 147 1.30 -8.78 -10.86
N ALA A 148 0.96 -7.96 -9.87
CA ALA A 148 0.40 -6.62 -10.12
C ALA A 148 1.44 -5.68 -10.75
N VAL A 149 2.72 -6.03 -10.62
CA VAL A 149 3.88 -5.24 -11.05
C VAL A 149 4.57 -5.81 -12.28
N GLN A 150 4.30 -7.08 -12.66
CA GLN A 150 4.98 -7.75 -13.77
C GLN A 150 4.74 -7.07 -15.15
N THR A 151 5.63 -6.16 -15.44
CA THR A 151 6.27 -6.07 -16.74
C THR A 151 7.70 -6.54 -16.51
N VAL A 152 8.30 -7.22 -17.48
CA VAL A 152 9.67 -7.80 -17.46
C VAL A 152 10.77 -6.81 -16.97
N GLU A 153 10.41 -5.55 -16.72
CA GLU A 153 11.30 -4.44 -16.36
C GLU A 153 11.27 -4.05 -14.87
N LEU A 154 10.44 -4.71 -14.04
CA LEU A 154 10.26 -4.32 -12.64
C LEU A 154 10.63 -5.48 -11.71
N GLU A 155 11.92 -5.78 -11.62
CA GLU A 155 12.48 -6.59 -10.56
C GLU A 155 12.79 -5.73 -9.32
N ASN A 156 12.69 -6.31 -8.13
CA ASN A 156 13.00 -5.66 -6.85
C ASN A 156 12.15 -4.41 -6.56
N VAL A 157 10.83 -4.55 -6.58
CA VAL A 157 9.92 -3.48 -6.18
C VAL A 157 9.68 -3.51 -4.68
N PHE A 158 9.69 -2.34 -4.08
CA PHE A 158 9.31 -2.12 -2.68
C PHE A 158 8.13 -1.18 -2.59
N ASN A 159 7.24 -1.47 -1.67
CA ASN A 159 6.10 -0.65 -1.35
C ASN A 159 6.41 0.22 -0.13
N CYS A 160 6.18 1.52 -0.24
CA CYS A 160 6.12 2.44 0.88
C CYS A 160 4.64 2.77 1.11
N TRP A 161 4.05 2.10 2.08
CA TRP A 161 2.65 2.28 2.43
C TRP A 161 2.51 3.32 3.54
N VAL A 162 1.75 4.39 3.25
CA VAL A 162 1.60 5.57 4.10
C VAL A 162 0.12 5.76 4.42
N PRO A 163 -0.33 5.51 5.66
CA PRO A 163 -1.70 5.80 6.06
C PRO A 163 -1.90 7.29 6.28
N CYS A 164 -3.08 7.81 5.97
CA CYS A 164 -3.46 9.21 6.22
C CYS A 164 -4.05 9.45 7.62
N GLU A 165 -4.37 8.40 8.35
CA GLU A 165 -4.88 8.39 9.73
C GLU A 165 -4.14 7.33 10.55
N PRO A 166 -4.20 7.35 11.90
CA PRO A 166 -3.71 6.25 12.73
C PRO A 166 -4.41 4.94 12.37
N VAL A 167 -3.67 3.84 12.24
CA VAL A 167 -4.19 2.54 11.78
C VAL A 167 -3.67 1.39 12.66
N GLY A 168 -4.37 0.26 12.60
CA GLY A 168 -3.99 -0.97 13.30
C GLY A 168 -4.77 -1.20 14.59
N ILE A 169 -5.49 -0.20 15.11
CA ILE A 169 -6.32 -0.30 16.32
C ILE A 169 -7.78 -0.07 15.98
N ASP A 170 -8.17 1.15 15.60
CA ASP A 170 -9.56 1.52 15.29
C ASP A 170 -9.84 1.57 13.77
N ARG A 171 -8.80 1.51 12.97
CA ARG A 171 -8.86 1.49 11.50
C ARG A 171 -8.05 0.33 10.95
N PRO A 172 -8.52 -0.30 9.87
CA PRO A 172 -7.80 -1.42 9.27
C PRO A 172 -6.43 -0.97 8.76
N SER A 173 -5.42 -1.70 9.15
CA SER A 173 -4.05 -1.56 8.64
C SER A 173 -3.75 -2.63 7.58
N LEU A 174 -2.47 -2.89 7.36
CA LEU A 174 -2.00 -4.08 6.68
C LEU A 174 -1.51 -5.10 7.71
N GLN A 175 -1.80 -6.37 7.42
CA GLN A 175 -1.09 -7.50 8.00
C GLN A 175 -0.06 -7.99 6.99
N VAL A 176 1.14 -8.30 7.48
CA VAL A 176 2.23 -8.85 6.69
C VAL A 176 2.68 -10.18 7.30
N VAL A 177 3.18 -11.08 6.46
CA VAL A 177 3.78 -12.35 6.89
C VAL A 177 5.29 -12.20 6.83
N LEU A 178 5.92 -12.07 8.00
CA LEU A 178 7.38 -11.88 8.09
C LEU A 178 8.12 -13.12 7.57
N GLY A 179 9.19 -12.89 6.81
CA GLY A 179 10.02 -13.93 6.19
C GLY A 179 9.42 -14.56 4.92
N SER A 180 8.17 -14.23 4.56
CA SER A 180 7.54 -14.79 3.35
C SER A 180 8.24 -14.38 2.05
N ASN A 181 8.87 -13.21 2.01
CA ASN A 181 9.66 -12.74 0.88
C ASN A 181 10.81 -13.68 0.50
N ASN A 182 11.45 -14.32 1.47
CA ASN A 182 12.60 -15.22 1.23
C ASN A 182 12.19 -16.56 0.66
N VAL A 183 11.10 -17.13 1.17
CA VAL A 183 10.55 -18.40 0.66
C VAL A 183 10.17 -18.25 -0.81
N MET A 184 9.63 -17.12 -1.17
CA MET A 184 9.17 -16.84 -2.52
C MET A 184 10.30 -16.56 -3.52
N LYS A 185 11.40 -15.95 -3.08
CA LYS A 185 12.60 -15.72 -3.92
C LYS A 185 13.36 -17.01 -4.23
N GLN A 186 13.37 -17.97 -3.28
CA GLN A 186 14.12 -19.21 -3.44
C GLN A 186 13.43 -20.24 -4.35
N HIS A 187 12.13 -20.14 -4.55
CA HIS A 187 11.34 -21.12 -5.30
C HIS A 187 10.39 -20.47 -6.32
N PRO A 188 10.92 -19.80 -7.36
CA PRO A 188 10.09 -19.06 -8.31
C PRO A 188 9.18 -19.93 -9.19
N VAL A 189 9.39 -21.23 -9.26
CA VAL A 189 8.70 -22.13 -10.21
C VAL A 189 7.87 -23.24 -9.53
N ASN A 190 8.12 -23.53 -8.26
CA ASN A 190 7.40 -24.58 -7.50
C ASN A 190 6.77 -23.95 -6.25
N TYR A 191 5.73 -23.14 -6.46
CA TYR A 191 5.03 -22.54 -5.33
C TYR A 191 4.20 -23.60 -4.59
N ALA A 192 4.59 -23.91 -3.37
CA ALA A 192 3.71 -24.60 -2.41
C ALA A 192 2.52 -23.69 -2.01
N ILE A 193 2.66 -22.37 -2.21
CA ILE A 193 1.63 -21.37 -1.91
C ILE A 193 1.25 -20.62 -3.18
N PRO A 194 -0.06 -20.50 -3.51
CA PRO A 194 -0.55 -19.67 -4.61
C PRO A 194 -0.31 -18.17 -4.35
N ASP A 195 -0.47 -17.33 -5.38
CA ASP A 195 -0.28 -15.88 -5.26
C ASP A 195 -1.30 -15.20 -4.34
N ASN A 196 -2.47 -15.83 -4.17
CA ASN A 196 -3.51 -15.44 -3.22
C ASN A 196 -3.80 -16.62 -2.31
N PRO A 197 -2.96 -16.87 -1.28
CA PRO A 197 -3.18 -17.97 -0.36
C PRO A 197 -4.39 -17.67 0.54
N ASP A 198 -5.05 -18.73 1.04
CA ASP A 198 -6.02 -18.60 2.11
C ASP A 198 -5.35 -18.59 3.50
N ASP A 199 -6.14 -18.38 4.55
CA ASP A 199 -5.63 -18.32 5.92
C ASP A 199 -4.96 -19.64 6.35
N ASP A 200 -5.52 -20.80 5.99
CA ASP A 200 -4.97 -22.11 6.36
C ASP A 200 -3.62 -22.34 5.70
N GLN A 201 -3.46 -21.93 4.46
CA GLN A 201 -2.18 -22.02 3.73
C GLN A 201 -1.11 -21.12 4.35
N VAL A 202 -1.46 -19.88 4.72
CA VAL A 202 -0.54 -18.97 5.40
C VAL A 202 -0.14 -19.52 6.77
N LEU A 203 -1.12 -19.93 7.58
CA LEU A 203 -0.87 -20.47 8.93
C LEU A 203 -0.03 -21.74 8.89
N SER A 204 -0.32 -22.67 7.98
CA SER A 204 0.39 -23.96 7.90
C SER A 204 1.85 -23.80 7.47
N GLN A 205 2.18 -22.78 6.66
CA GLN A 205 3.52 -22.60 6.16
C GLN A 205 4.38 -21.67 7.01
N PHE A 206 3.80 -20.61 7.58
CA PHE A 206 4.58 -19.58 8.27
C PHE A 206 4.32 -19.52 9.78
N GLY A 207 3.23 -20.11 10.27
CA GLY A 207 2.80 -20.00 11.66
C GLY A 207 2.14 -18.66 11.99
N GLU A 208 1.31 -18.65 13.03
CA GLU A 208 0.60 -17.46 13.49
C GLU A 208 1.55 -16.34 13.95
N GLU A 209 2.69 -16.70 14.52
CA GLU A 209 3.71 -15.78 15.02
C GLU A 209 4.39 -14.93 13.94
N SER A 210 4.28 -15.35 12.67
CA SER A 210 4.81 -14.61 11.52
C SER A 210 3.83 -13.57 10.98
N ILE A 211 2.55 -13.65 11.36
CA ILE A 211 1.52 -12.70 10.95
C ILE A 211 1.56 -11.49 11.87
N CYS A 212 1.93 -10.35 11.31
CA CYS A 212 2.09 -9.11 12.06
C CYS A 212 1.21 -7.99 11.52
N THR A 213 0.50 -7.31 12.41
CA THR A 213 -0.26 -6.10 12.06
C THR A 213 0.64 -4.87 12.18
N ALA A 214 0.67 -4.05 11.14
CA ALA A 214 1.37 -2.78 11.17
C ALA A 214 0.53 -1.74 11.94
N ILE A 215 0.99 -1.33 13.12
CA ILE A 215 0.39 -0.23 13.90
C ILE A 215 1.16 1.04 13.57
N LEU A 216 0.51 2.00 12.90
CA LEU A 216 1.17 3.19 12.38
C LEU A 216 0.42 4.45 12.80
N ASP A 217 1.21 5.48 13.11
CA ASP A 217 0.76 6.85 13.31
C ASP A 217 1.00 7.69 12.03
N PRO A 218 0.38 8.87 11.93
CA PRO A 218 0.62 9.83 10.86
C PRO A 218 2.12 10.15 10.68
N GLY A 219 2.60 9.99 9.44
CA GLY A 219 4.01 10.19 9.09
C GLY A 219 4.90 8.94 9.18
N ASP A 220 4.40 7.85 9.78
CA ASP A 220 5.06 6.56 9.70
C ASP A 220 4.88 5.92 8.32
N VAL A 221 5.79 5.03 7.96
CA VAL A 221 5.77 4.31 6.68
C VAL A 221 6.04 2.82 6.93
N LEU A 222 5.14 1.96 6.45
CA LEU A 222 5.44 0.55 6.31
C LEU A 222 6.12 0.32 4.97
N ILE A 223 7.33 -0.24 4.99
CA ILE A 223 8.07 -0.63 3.80
C ILE A 223 8.04 -2.14 3.70
N PHE A 224 7.68 -2.68 2.54
CA PHE A 224 7.68 -4.11 2.32
C PHE A 224 8.02 -4.46 0.86
N SER A 225 8.58 -5.66 0.66
CA SER A 225 8.91 -6.21 -0.66
C SER A 225 7.63 -6.63 -1.39
N ASP A 226 7.62 -6.53 -2.72
CA ASP A 226 6.56 -7.08 -3.58
C ASP A 226 6.37 -8.60 -3.45
N HIS A 227 7.38 -9.31 -2.92
CA HIS A 227 7.31 -10.73 -2.58
C HIS A 227 6.68 -11.01 -1.20
N THR A 228 6.53 -10.01 -0.34
CA THR A 228 5.94 -10.17 1.00
C THR A 228 4.46 -10.44 0.90
N ILE A 229 4.00 -11.55 1.50
CA ILE A 229 2.58 -11.87 1.60
C ILE A 229 1.94 -10.87 2.57
N HIS A 230 0.87 -10.24 2.13
CA HIS A 230 0.16 -9.24 2.94
C HIS A 230 -1.33 -9.21 2.62
N ARG A 231 -2.10 -8.64 3.53
CA ARG A 231 -3.55 -8.39 3.36
C ARG A 231 -4.00 -7.13 4.08
N THR A 232 -5.22 -6.71 3.82
CA THR A 232 -5.91 -5.77 4.72
C THR A 232 -6.19 -6.48 6.04
N GLN A 233 -5.88 -5.82 7.17
CA GLN A 233 -6.20 -6.33 8.50
C GLN A 233 -7.72 -6.52 8.64
N PRO A 234 -8.19 -7.73 8.97
CA PRO A 234 -9.60 -7.94 9.32
C PRO A 234 -9.96 -7.15 10.58
N MET A 235 -11.08 -6.45 10.55
CA MET A 235 -11.58 -5.64 11.66
C MET A 235 -13.05 -5.97 11.94
N ASN A 236 -13.51 -5.62 13.12
CA ASN A 236 -14.93 -5.69 13.47
C ASN A 236 -15.73 -4.61 12.72
N ASN A 237 -17.04 -4.77 12.66
CA ASN A 237 -17.95 -3.85 11.93
C ASN A 237 -17.94 -2.40 12.43
N ASP A 238 -17.41 -2.13 13.63
CA ASP A 238 -17.31 -0.78 14.21
C ASP A 238 -16.01 -0.05 13.81
N ALA A 239 -15.17 -0.66 12.96
CA ALA A 239 -13.93 -0.04 12.53
C ALA A 239 -14.18 1.22 11.69
N LEU A 240 -13.28 2.19 11.83
CA LEU A 240 -13.32 3.42 11.06
C LEU A 240 -12.69 3.22 9.67
N THR A 241 -13.12 4.01 8.69
CA THR A 241 -12.50 4.03 7.37
C THR A 241 -11.08 4.59 7.42
N ARG A 242 -10.22 4.17 6.48
CA ARG A 242 -8.88 4.72 6.28
C ARG A 242 -8.62 5.16 4.86
N THR A 243 -7.72 6.12 4.71
CA THR A 243 -7.10 6.46 3.43
C THR A 243 -5.61 6.19 3.50
N SER A 244 -5.01 5.71 2.42
CA SER A 244 -3.57 5.43 2.36
C SER A 244 -3.02 5.64 0.95
N GLY A 245 -1.77 6.10 0.87
CA GLY A 245 -0.97 6.06 -0.35
C GLY A 245 -0.03 4.86 -0.32
N GLU A 246 0.10 4.15 -1.43
CA GLU A 246 1.05 3.07 -1.64
C GLU A 246 1.98 3.50 -2.77
N PHE A 247 3.17 3.94 -2.38
CA PHE A 247 4.20 4.44 -3.30
C PHE A 247 5.16 3.28 -3.61
N ARG A 248 5.25 2.91 -4.88
CA ARG A 248 6.12 1.83 -5.33
C ARG A 248 7.41 2.37 -5.88
N PHE A 249 8.50 1.75 -5.46
CA PHE A 249 9.86 2.08 -5.87
C PHE A 249 10.53 0.82 -6.41
N ARG A 250 11.16 0.93 -7.56
CA ARG A 250 12.06 -0.11 -8.06
C ARG A 250 13.50 0.18 -7.65
N CYS A 251 14.24 -0.87 -7.35
CA CYS A 251 15.69 -0.83 -7.14
C CYS A 251 16.39 -1.58 -8.29
N SER A 252 17.48 -1.02 -8.79
CA SER A 252 18.30 -1.63 -9.86
C SER A 252 19.24 -2.69 -9.33
#